data_aa4bdcc659d7adb73044dfde3f9acb6e
#
_entry.id   aa4bdcc659d7adb73044dfde3f9acb6e
#
_cell.length_a   1.000
_cell.length_b   1.000
_cell.length_c   1.000
_cell.angle_alpha   90.00
_cell.angle_beta   90.00
_cell.angle_gamma   90.00
#
_symmetry.space_group_name_H-M   'P 1'
#
loop_
_entity.id
_entity.type
_entity.pdbx_description
1 polymer ?
#
loop_
_entity_poly.entity_id
_entity_poly.type
_entity_poly.pdbx_seq_one_letter_code
_entity_poly.pdbx_strand_id
1 'polypeptide(L)'
;MKVFVLGTGGWGIALAMLLHHNGHAVTSWTFFQEECDLLHRERANEKLLPGVRIPEGITVTTDMSGAAEADLVVMAVPSFAVASTAEQLSRIVPAGTVIVNVGKGLDSQHGYCRFSETIDRAMDGRNPVVALTGPTHAEEGARGGPTATVAASAS
;
A
#
# COMPACT_ATOMS: atom_id res chain seq x y z
N MET A 1 -8.83 -7.46 10.65
CA MET A 1 -7.73 -8.02 9.85
C MET A 1 -6.45 -7.28 10.18
N LYS A 2 -5.31 -7.93 9.98
CA LYS A 2 -3.99 -7.29 9.95
C LYS A 2 -3.70 -6.83 8.52
N VAL A 3 -3.50 -5.54 8.32
CA VAL A 3 -3.23 -4.96 6.98
C VAL A 3 -1.85 -4.34 6.96
N PHE A 4 -1.06 -4.69 5.95
CA PHE A 4 0.27 -4.15 5.73
C PHE A 4 0.28 -3.26 4.50
N VAL A 5 0.53 -1.95 4.69
CA VAL A 5 0.51 -0.96 3.61
C VAL A 5 1.94 -0.62 3.21
N LEU A 6 2.32 -0.95 1.99
CA LEU A 6 3.63 -0.66 1.42
C LEU A 6 3.61 0.70 0.74
N GLY A 7 4.25 1.67 1.36
CA GLY A 7 4.36 3.05 0.89
C GLY A 7 3.59 4.04 1.76
N THR A 8 4.27 5.13 2.11
CA THR A 8 3.79 6.25 2.93
C THR A 8 3.58 7.53 2.12
N GLY A 9 3.34 7.39 0.82
CA GLY A 9 2.85 8.46 -0.04
C GLY A 9 1.43 8.89 0.37
N GLY A 10 0.94 10.00 -0.18
CA GLY A 10 -0.38 10.54 0.19
C GLY A 10 -1.50 9.50 0.11
N TRP A 11 -1.55 8.72 -0.97
CA TRP A 11 -2.57 7.68 -1.14
C TRP A 11 -2.38 6.49 -0.18
N GLY A 12 -1.13 6.07 0.07
CA GLY A 12 -0.84 5.01 1.04
C GLY A 12 -1.28 5.39 2.46
N ILE A 13 -0.98 6.62 2.89
CA ILE A 13 -1.43 7.15 4.18
C ILE A 13 -2.96 7.25 4.25
N ALA A 14 -3.62 7.77 3.20
CA ALA A 14 -5.07 7.91 3.18
C ALA A 14 -5.77 6.54 3.32
N LEU A 15 -5.28 5.52 2.61
CA LEU A 15 -5.80 4.16 2.72
C LEU A 15 -5.52 3.53 4.09
N ALA A 16 -4.31 3.73 4.63
CA ALA A 16 -3.98 3.26 5.98
C ALA A 16 -4.92 3.83 7.03
N MET A 17 -5.22 5.12 6.94
CA MET A 17 -6.16 5.80 7.85
C MET A 17 -7.58 5.27 7.69
N LEU A 18 -8.07 5.09 6.46
CA LEU A 18 -9.39 4.54 6.18
C LEU A 18 -9.53 3.11 6.75
N LEU A 19 -8.54 2.27 6.52
CA LEU A 19 -8.51 0.90 7.03
C LEU A 19 -8.46 0.86 8.57
N HIS A 20 -7.67 1.74 9.16
CA HIS A 20 -7.61 1.88 10.62
C HIS A 20 -8.95 2.37 11.20
N HIS A 21 -9.59 3.35 10.57
CA HIS A 21 -10.92 3.83 10.97
C HIS A 21 -11.98 2.73 10.93
N ASN A 22 -11.86 1.80 9.98
CA ASN A 22 -12.73 0.63 9.86
C ASN A 22 -12.37 -0.51 10.84
N GLY A 23 -11.49 -0.28 11.81
CA GLY A 23 -11.17 -1.22 12.88
C GLY A 23 -10.12 -2.27 12.51
N HIS A 24 -9.33 -2.06 11.46
CA HIS A 24 -8.24 -2.96 11.10
C HIS A 24 -6.94 -2.57 11.84
N ALA A 25 -6.10 -3.58 12.16
CA ALA A 25 -4.75 -3.35 12.65
C ALA A 25 -3.86 -3.03 11.43
N VAL A 26 -3.36 -1.81 11.35
CA VAL A 26 -2.63 -1.31 10.18
C VAL A 26 -1.17 -1.04 10.51
N THR A 27 -0.28 -1.58 9.69
CA THR A 27 1.14 -1.24 9.66
C THR A 27 1.47 -0.61 8.31
N SER A 28 2.06 0.58 8.33
CA SER A 28 2.54 1.28 7.14
C SER A 28 4.06 1.13 7.04
N TRP A 29 4.52 0.68 5.91
CA TRP A 29 5.94 0.51 5.62
C TRP A 29 6.45 1.61 4.70
N THR A 30 7.62 2.14 5.01
CA THR A 30 8.38 3.03 4.13
C THR A 30 9.79 2.49 3.91
N PHE A 31 10.35 2.76 2.74
CA PHE A 31 11.71 2.34 2.40
C PHE A 31 12.77 3.17 3.13
N PHE A 32 12.48 4.46 3.43
CA PHE A 32 13.45 5.39 3.97
C PHE A 32 13.32 5.54 5.49
N GLN A 33 14.43 5.32 6.21
CA GLN A 33 14.48 5.48 7.67
C GLN A 33 14.14 6.92 8.10
N GLU A 34 14.63 7.92 7.37
CA GLU A 34 14.36 9.33 7.66
C GLU A 34 12.87 9.66 7.59
N GLU A 35 12.15 9.07 6.62
CA GLU A 35 10.70 9.24 6.50
C GLU A 35 9.98 8.53 7.64
N CYS A 36 10.42 7.34 8.01
CA CYS A 36 9.89 6.59 9.15
C CYS A 36 10.02 7.41 10.45
N ASP A 37 11.20 7.97 10.70
CA ASP A 37 11.49 8.80 11.88
C ASP A 37 10.65 10.08 11.88
N LEU A 38 10.48 10.71 10.71
CA LEU A 38 9.63 11.89 10.56
C LEU A 38 8.17 11.55 10.89
N LEU A 39 7.65 10.47 10.34
CA LEU A 39 6.26 10.05 10.57
C LEU A 39 6.02 9.60 12.02
N HIS A 40 7.01 9.04 12.70
CA HIS A 40 6.92 8.77 14.13
C HIS A 40 6.84 10.03 14.96
N ARG A 41 7.66 11.04 14.65
CA ARG A 41 7.75 12.29 15.42
C ARG A 41 6.57 13.21 15.17
N GLU A 42 6.25 13.44 13.90
CA GLU A 42 5.26 14.46 13.49
C GLU A 42 3.83 13.89 13.35
N ARG A 43 3.69 12.57 13.11
CA ARG A 43 2.41 11.92 12.78
C ARG A 43 1.68 12.64 11.65
N ALA A 44 2.43 13.20 10.71
CA ALA A 44 1.92 13.94 9.55
C ALA A 44 2.95 13.90 8.42
N ASN A 45 2.46 14.03 7.19
CA ASN A 45 3.29 14.27 6.00
C ASN A 45 2.75 15.50 5.27
N GLU A 46 3.12 16.68 5.75
CA GLU A 46 2.62 17.95 5.23
C GLU A 46 2.95 18.19 3.76
N LYS A 47 3.99 17.52 3.23
CA LYS A 47 4.37 17.63 1.82
C LYS A 47 3.41 16.88 0.89
N LEU A 48 2.96 15.69 1.30
CA LEU A 48 2.16 14.80 0.45
C LEU A 48 0.69 14.78 0.83
N LEU A 49 0.36 15.13 2.07
CA LEU A 49 -1.00 15.10 2.60
C LEU A 49 -1.18 16.22 3.65
N PRO A 50 -1.24 17.49 3.21
CA PRO A 50 -1.28 18.65 4.10
C PRO A 50 -2.48 18.66 5.06
N GLY A 51 -2.21 18.99 6.32
CA GLY A 51 -3.25 19.15 7.35
C GLY A 51 -3.90 17.84 7.81
N VAL A 52 -3.30 16.69 7.49
CA VAL A 52 -3.80 15.39 7.90
C VAL A 52 -2.89 14.78 8.96
N ARG A 53 -3.48 14.42 10.11
CA ARG A 53 -2.77 13.74 11.21
C ARG A 53 -2.99 12.23 11.14
N ILE A 54 -1.90 11.48 11.16
CA ILE A 54 -1.90 10.01 11.15
C ILE A 54 -2.24 9.52 12.58
N PRO A 55 -3.27 8.68 12.75
CA PRO A 55 -3.61 8.11 14.06
C PRO A 55 -2.44 7.35 14.71
N GLU A 56 -2.30 7.48 16.03
CA GLU A 56 -1.26 6.79 16.81
C GLU A 56 -1.36 5.25 16.71
N GLY A 57 -2.56 4.73 16.46
CA GLY A 57 -2.81 3.29 16.28
C GLY A 57 -2.27 2.70 14.98
N ILE A 58 -1.77 3.53 14.04
CA ILE A 58 -1.09 3.06 12.83
C ILE A 58 0.39 2.93 13.13
N THR A 59 0.92 1.72 13.06
CA THR A 59 2.37 1.47 13.17
C THR A 59 3.07 1.92 11.89
N VAL A 60 4.20 2.61 12.02
CA VAL A 60 5.06 2.96 10.86
C VAL A 60 6.40 2.25 11.04
N THR A 61 6.93 1.65 9.97
CA THR A 61 8.17 0.85 10.04
C THR A 61 8.93 0.84 8.71
N THR A 62 10.23 0.58 8.78
CA THR A 62 11.06 0.20 7.63
C THR A 62 11.28 -1.31 7.53
N ASP A 63 10.80 -2.08 8.52
CA ASP A 63 10.90 -3.53 8.53
C ASP A 63 9.69 -4.16 7.80
N MET A 64 9.97 -4.83 6.68
CA MET A 64 8.95 -5.51 5.86
C MET A 64 8.54 -6.86 6.43
N SER A 65 9.28 -7.43 7.40
CA SER A 65 9.01 -8.77 7.93
C SER A 65 7.61 -8.93 8.52
N GLY A 66 7.01 -7.84 9.02
CA GLY A 66 5.64 -7.83 9.52
C GLY A 66 4.57 -8.20 8.48
N ALA A 67 4.89 -8.12 7.19
CA ALA A 67 4.01 -8.57 6.12
C ALA A 67 3.73 -10.08 6.16
N ALA A 68 4.59 -10.86 6.80
CA ALA A 68 4.40 -12.31 6.97
C ALA A 68 3.12 -12.67 7.77
N GLU A 69 2.66 -11.76 8.62
CA GLU A 69 1.46 -11.96 9.44
C GLU A 69 0.22 -11.22 8.88
N ALA A 70 0.34 -10.58 7.73
CA ALA A 70 -0.74 -9.80 7.15
C ALA A 70 -1.80 -10.69 6.50
N ASP A 71 -3.06 -10.38 6.75
CA ASP A 71 -4.20 -10.96 6.02
C ASP A 71 -4.32 -10.33 4.63
N LEU A 72 -3.89 -9.06 4.50
CA LEU A 72 -3.96 -8.27 3.28
C LEU A 72 -2.78 -7.32 3.20
N VAL A 73 -2.18 -7.20 2.01
CA VAL A 73 -1.12 -6.25 1.71
C VAL A 73 -1.61 -5.24 0.69
N VAL A 74 -1.40 -3.95 0.94
CA VAL A 74 -1.69 -2.86 0.01
C VAL A 74 -0.37 -2.38 -0.61
N MET A 75 -0.23 -2.49 -1.92
CA MET A 75 0.92 -2.03 -2.69
C MET A 75 0.66 -0.58 -3.15
N ALA A 76 1.19 0.38 -2.38
CA ALA A 76 1.04 1.82 -2.62
C ALA A 76 2.39 2.55 -2.83
N VAL A 77 3.40 1.80 -3.25
CA VAL A 77 4.72 2.36 -3.61
C VAL A 77 4.67 3.08 -4.97
N PRO A 78 5.63 3.97 -5.25
CA PRO A 78 5.77 4.57 -6.58
C PRO A 78 5.90 3.52 -7.68
N SER A 79 5.43 3.83 -8.88
CA SER A 79 5.38 2.90 -10.02
C SER A 79 6.73 2.23 -10.35
N PHE A 80 7.82 2.97 -10.26
CA PHE A 80 9.17 2.44 -10.52
C PHE A 80 9.65 1.41 -9.47
N ALA A 81 9.02 1.40 -8.29
CA ALA A 81 9.40 0.51 -7.18
C ALA A 81 8.49 -0.73 -7.06
N VAL A 82 7.42 -0.84 -7.86
CA VAL A 82 6.45 -1.93 -7.74
C VAL A 82 7.11 -3.30 -7.94
N ALA A 83 7.89 -3.48 -9.00
CA ALA A 83 8.51 -4.76 -9.32
C ALA A 83 9.49 -5.20 -8.21
N SER A 84 10.42 -4.34 -7.82
CA SER A 84 11.42 -4.66 -6.80
C SER A 84 10.80 -4.88 -5.41
N THR A 85 9.76 -4.15 -5.09
CA THR A 85 9.03 -4.33 -3.82
C THR A 85 8.24 -5.64 -3.84
N ALA A 86 7.61 -5.99 -4.96
CA ALA A 86 6.91 -7.27 -5.12
C ALA A 86 7.86 -8.47 -5.00
N GLU A 87 9.06 -8.38 -5.58
CA GLU A 87 10.09 -9.42 -5.45
C GLU A 87 10.56 -9.62 -3.99
N GLN A 88 10.73 -8.54 -3.23
CA GLN A 88 11.05 -8.62 -1.81
C GLN A 88 9.89 -9.24 -1.02
N LEU A 89 8.67 -8.76 -1.27
CA LEU A 89 7.45 -9.22 -0.62
C LEU A 89 7.20 -10.72 -0.85
N SER A 90 7.50 -11.24 -2.05
CA SER A 90 7.28 -12.65 -2.42
C SER A 90 8.07 -13.66 -1.55
N ARG A 91 9.13 -13.19 -0.91
CA ARG A 91 9.97 -13.99 0.00
C ARG A 91 9.45 -13.98 1.43
N ILE A 92 8.47 -13.13 1.73
CA ILE A 92 8.01 -12.84 3.09
C ILE A 92 6.58 -13.31 3.29
N VAL A 93 5.67 -12.95 2.37
CA VAL A 93 4.25 -13.24 2.55
C VAL A 93 3.92 -14.71 2.27
N PRO A 94 3.04 -15.31 3.08
CA PRO A 94 2.51 -16.65 2.79
C PRO A 94 1.73 -16.70 1.48
N ALA A 95 1.66 -17.87 0.88
CA ALA A 95 0.75 -18.11 -0.23
C ALA A 95 -0.71 -17.86 0.20
N GLY A 96 -1.49 -17.26 -0.68
CA GLY A 96 -2.89 -16.94 -0.40
C GLY A 96 -3.13 -15.58 0.26
N THR A 97 -2.10 -14.87 0.77
CA THR A 97 -2.25 -13.49 1.21
C THR A 97 -2.70 -12.61 0.05
N VAL A 98 -3.79 -11.86 0.22
CA VAL A 98 -4.33 -10.99 -0.83
C VAL A 98 -3.45 -9.74 -0.97
N ILE A 99 -3.09 -9.41 -2.22
CA ILE A 99 -2.30 -8.22 -2.53
C ILE A 99 -3.15 -7.25 -3.35
N VAL A 100 -3.36 -6.06 -2.81
CA VAL A 100 -4.13 -4.99 -3.45
C VAL A 100 -3.17 -3.96 -4.04
N ASN A 101 -3.10 -3.89 -5.36
CA ASN A 101 -2.34 -2.85 -6.06
C ASN A 101 -3.20 -1.61 -6.22
N VAL A 102 -2.69 -0.47 -5.78
CA VAL A 102 -3.33 0.84 -5.93
C VAL A 102 -2.54 1.79 -6.84
N GLY A 103 -1.43 1.30 -7.39
CA GLY A 103 -0.62 2.04 -8.36
C GLY A 103 -1.39 2.26 -9.66
N LYS A 104 -1.30 3.47 -10.20
CA LYS A 104 -1.91 3.85 -11.48
C LYS A 104 -0.88 3.80 -12.60
N GLY A 105 -1.33 3.41 -13.80
CA GLY A 105 -0.49 3.36 -14.99
C GLY A 105 -0.06 1.95 -15.38
N LEU A 106 0.98 1.88 -16.22
CA LEU A 106 1.55 0.65 -16.75
C LEU A 106 3.03 0.55 -16.37
N ASP A 107 3.51 -0.67 -16.23
CA ASP A 107 4.91 -0.97 -15.96
C ASP A 107 5.73 -0.85 -17.26
N SER A 108 6.32 0.33 -17.47
CA SER A 108 7.13 0.61 -18.66
C SER A 108 8.45 -0.17 -18.71
N GLN A 109 8.93 -0.64 -17.57
CA GLN A 109 10.19 -1.40 -17.47
C GLN A 109 10.00 -2.87 -17.89
N HIS A 110 8.75 -3.38 -17.83
CA HIS A 110 8.43 -4.77 -18.12
C HIS A 110 7.40 -4.92 -19.27
N GLY A 111 7.55 -4.11 -20.32
CA GLY A 111 6.75 -4.24 -21.53
C GLY A 111 5.37 -3.60 -21.47
N TYR A 112 5.19 -2.56 -20.67
CA TYR A 112 3.93 -1.82 -20.51
C TYR A 112 2.76 -2.70 -20.05
N CYS A 113 3.05 -3.75 -19.27
CA CYS A 113 2.01 -4.55 -18.66
C CYS A 113 1.35 -3.82 -17.46
N ARG A 114 0.22 -4.34 -16.99
CA ARG A 114 -0.42 -3.82 -15.78
C ARG A 114 0.43 -4.15 -14.55
N PHE A 115 0.45 -3.29 -13.55
CA PHE A 115 1.15 -3.57 -12.30
C PHE A 115 0.65 -4.83 -11.59
N SER A 116 -0.64 -5.17 -11.74
CA SER A 116 -1.17 -6.43 -11.24
C SER A 116 -0.49 -7.66 -11.87
N GLU A 117 -0.13 -7.60 -13.16
CA GLU A 117 0.61 -8.67 -13.84
C GLU A 117 2.08 -8.72 -13.39
N THR A 118 2.70 -7.56 -13.15
CA THR A 118 4.07 -7.49 -12.57
C THR A 118 4.10 -8.13 -11.19
N ILE A 119 3.14 -7.81 -10.33
CA ILE A 119 3.03 -8.36 -8.98
C ILE A 119 2.74 -9.85 -9.04
N ASP A 120 1.76 -10.28 -9.83
CA ASP A 120 1.40 -11.71 -9.97
C ASP A 120 2.60 -12.56 -10.42
N ARG A 121 3.36 -12.06 -11.38
CA ARG A 121 4.61 -12.70 -11.85
C ARG A 121 5.64 -12.80 -10.72
N ALA A 122 5.85 -11.74 -9.93
CA ALA A 122 6.77 -11.75 -8.79
C ALA A 122 6.34 -12.71 -7.69
N MET A 123 5.02 -12.89 -7.52
CA MET A 123 4.41 -13.82 -6.56
C MET A 123 4.32 -15.26 -7.08
N ASP A 124 4.73 -15.52 -8.31
CA ASP A 124 4.63 -16.85 -8.96
C ASP A 124 3.19 -17.43 -8.92
N GLY A 125 2.19 -16.56 -9.10
CA GLY A 125 0.77 -16.92 -9.07
C GLY A 125 0.24 -17.46 -7.73
N ARG A 126 1.02 -17.37 -6.65
CA ARG A 126 0.66 -17.95 -5.34
C ARG A 126 -0.32 -17.10 -4.53
N ASN A 127 -0.47 -15.83 -4.90
CA ASN A 127 -1.21 -14.84 -4.14
C ASN A 127 -2.27 -14.19 -5.02
N PRO A 128 -3.53 -14.05 -4.56
CA PRO A 128 -4.52 -13.27 -5.29
C PRO A 128 -4.08 -11.81 -5.41
N VAL A 129 -4.08 -11.27 -6.62
CA VAL A 129 -3.76 -9.86 -6.89
C VAL A 129 -5.01 -9.11 -7.33
N VAL A 130 -5.32 -8.04 -6.60
CA VAL A 130 -6.47 -7.17 -6.86
C VAL A 130 -5.95 -5.82 -7.35
N ALA A 131 -6.47 -5.33 -8.46
CA ALA A 131 -6.27 -3.95 -8.89
C ALA A 131 -7.38 -3.08 -8.31
N LEU A 132 -7.03 -2.10 -7.47
CA LEU A 132 -7.94 -1.09 -6.96
C LEU A 132 -7.71 0.20 -7.73
N THR A 133 -8.74 0.66 -8.46
CA THR A 133 -8.65 1.85 -9.31
C THR A 133 -9.91 2.69 -9.20
N GLY A 134 -9.87 3.91 -9.74
CA GLY A 134 -11.02 4.80 -9.77
C GLY A 134 -10.61 6.28 -9.76
N PRO A 135 -11.58 7.20 -9.84
CA PRO A 135 -11.37 8.64 -9.73
C PRO A 135 -11.15 9.02 -8.26
N THR A 136 -9.97 8.70 -7.73
CA THR A 136 -9.65 8.86 -6.32
C THR A 136 -8.57 9.91 -6.10
N HIS A 137 -8.78 10.77 -5.09
CA HIS A 137 -7.80 11.73 -4.61
C HIS A 137 -7.46 11.44 -3.15
N ALA A 138 -6.16 11.42 -2.83
CA ALA A 138 -5.67 11.09 -1.49
C ALA A 138 -6.22 12.03 -0.41
N GLU A 139 -6.27 13.33 -0.71
CA GLU A 139 -6.77 14.33 0.23
C GLU A 139 -8.26 14.16 0.56
N GLU A 140 -9.09 13.84 -0.44
CA GLU A 140 -10.51 13.59 -0.24
C GLU A 140 -10.75 12.33 0.61
N GLY A 141 -10.03 11.25 0.29
CA GLY A 141 -10.10 10.00 1.04
C GLY A 141 -9.65 10.16 2.49
N ALA A 142 -8.56 10.89 2.73
CA ALA A 142 -8.03 11.13 4.07
C ALA A 142 -8.96 11.98 4.96
N ARG A 143 -9.77 12.84 4.34
CA ARG A 143 -10.78 13.68 5.03
C ARG A 143 -12.15 13.01 5.16
N GLY A 144 -12.28 11.73 4.78
CA GLY A 144 -13.53 10.99 4.84
C GLY A 144 -14.54 11.36 3.75
N GLY A 145 -14.09 11.99 2.68
CA GLY A 145 -14.93 12.30 1.51
C GLY A 145 -15.37 11.01 0.77
N PRO A 146 -16.56 11.00 0.15
CA PRO A 146 -17.01 9.86 -0.63
C PRO A 146 -16.11 9.67 -1.86
N THR A 147 -15.65 8.45 -2.06
CA THR A 147 -14.74 8.09 -3.17
C THR A 147 -15.25 6.82 -3.84
N ALA A 148 -15.36 6.86 -5.17
CA ALA A 148 -15.73 5.68 -5.95
C ALA A 148 -14.46 4.91 -6.35
N THR A 149 -14.45 3.60 -6.07
CA THR A 149 -13.37 2.69 -6.47
C THR A 149 -13.93 1.45 -7.14
N VAL A 150 -13.13 0.87 -8.02
CA VAL A 150 -13.38 -0.44 -8.63
C VAL A 150 -12.27 -1.38 -8.19
N ALA A 151 -12.64 -2.52 -7.64
CA ALA A 151 -11.73 -3.61 -7.35
C ALA A 151 -11.92 -4.71 -8.42
N ALA A 152 -10.82 -5.11 -9.06
CA ALA A 152 -10.82 -6.15 -10.08
C ALA A 152 -9.72 -7.17 -9.81
N SER A 153 -10.04 -8.46 -9.93
CA SER A 153 -9.09 -9.56 -9.83
C SER A 153 -9.39 -10.60 -10.91
N ALA A 154 -8.37 -11.37 -11.28
CA ALA A 154 -8.51 -12.52 -12.18
C ALA A 154 -8.83 -13.82 -11.42
N SER A 155 -8.78 -13.79 -10.10
CA SER A 155 -9.05 -14.93 -9.21
C SER A 155 -10.26 -14.67 -8.33
#